data_f58430132e405cfe9af72ff9fa615705
#
_entry.id   f58430132e405cfe9af72ff9fa615705
#
_cell.length_a   1.000
_cell.length_b   1.000
_cell.length_c   1.000
_cell.angle_alpha   90.00
_cell.angle_beta   90.00
_cell.angle_gamma   90.00
#
_symmetry.space_group_name_H-M   'P 1'
#
loop_
_entity.id
_entity.type
_entity.pdbx_description
1 polymer ?
#
loop_
_entity_poly.entity_id
_entity_poly.type
_entity_poly.pdbx_seq_one_letter_code
_entity_poly.pdbx_strand_id
1 'polypeptide(L)'
;MDIRKLDTSDVDALVAAGHLFDEAPSADRARAFLASKGNHCFVAYIDAEPAGFVTGVEIAHPDKETEMLLYELGVGEGWRGQGIGRALVAALETIARDRGLRGMWVLTEPRNAPALATYRSAGAEVADDAVVLEWRFADG
;
A
#
# COMPACT_ATOMS: atom_id res chain seq x y z
N MET A 1 17.67 -5.68 -1.91
CA MET A 1 16.39 -4.90 -1.89
C MET A 1 16.43 -3.90 -0.75
N ASP A 2 16.11 -2.67 -1.05
CA ASP A 2 16.07 -1.60 -0.07
C ASP A 2 14.63 -1.06 -0.01
N ILE A 3 14.01 -1.09 1.16
CA ILE A 3 12.65 -0.60 1.36
C ILE A 3 12.73 0.69 2.17
N ARG A 4 12.19 1.77 1.60
CA ARG A 4 12.24 3.09 2.23
C ARG A 4 10.83 3.60 2.51
N LYS A 5 10.66 4.12 3.72
CA LYS A 5 9.45 4.84 4.07
C LYS A 5 9.58 6.29 3.56
N LEU A 6 8.60 6.73 2.79
CA LEU A 6 8.58 8.10 2.28
C LEU A 6 7.90 9.04 3.27
N ASP A 7 8.40 10.26 3.35
CA ASP A 7 7.81 11.34 4.15
C ASP A 7 7.61 12.59 3.31
N THR A 8 7.26 13.70 3.92
CA THR A 8 6.95 14.95 3.20
C THR A 8 8.12 15.51 2.40
N SER A 9 9.35 15.09 2.69
CA SER A 9 10.54 15.51 1.92
C SER A 9 10.76 14.65 0.68
N ASP A 10 9.96 13.61 0.47
CA ASP A 10 10.17 12.60 -0.57
C ASP A 10 9.18 12.70 -1.74
N VAL A 11 8.61 13.87 -1.98
CA VAL A 11 7.66 14.06 -3.09
C VAL A 11 8.28 13.64 -4.42
N ASP A 12 9.53 14.04 -4.67
CA ASP A 12 10.22 13.70 -5.92
C ASP A 12 10.44 12.19 -6.05
N ALA A 13 10.73 11.50 -4.95
CA ALA A 13 10.90 10.05 -4.95
C ALA A 13 9.58 9.35 -5.31
N LEU A 14 8.46 9.83 -4.79
CA LEU A 14 7.16 9.25 -5.10
C LEU A 14 6.78 9.48 -6.58
N VAL A 15 7.03 10.68 -7.09
CA VAL A 15 6.80 10.97 -8.52
C VAL A 15 7.70 10.10 -9.40
N ALA A 16 8.96 9.89 -9.00
CA ALA A 16 9.90 9.04 -9.74
C ALA A 16 9.46 7.57 -9.77
N ALA A 17 8.68 7.12 -8.80
CA ALA A 17 8.13 5.77 -8.77
C ALA A 17 6.78 5.67 -9.53
N GLY A 18 6.38 6.72 -10.24
CA GLY A 18 5.06 6.85 -10.85
C GLY A 18 4.67 5.74 -11.81
N HIS A 19 5.64 5.13 -12.48
CA HIS A 19 5.39 4.03 -13.42
C HIS A 19 4.85 2.76 -12.75
N LEU A 20 4.90 2.69 -11.42
CA LEU A 20 4.38 1.55 -10.66
C LEU A 20 2.90 1.68 -10.33
N PHE A 21 2.35 2.89 -10.47
CA PHE A 21 0.94 3.19 -10.15
C PHE A 21 0.07 3.03 -11.40
N ASP A 22 -1.22 2.79 -11.19
CA ASP A 22 -2.19 2.77 -12.29
C ASP A 22 -2.23 4.11 -13.03
N GLU A 23 -2.21 5.20 -12.25
CA GLU A 23 -2.07 6.54 -12.79
C GLU A 23 -0.86 7.20 -12.14
N ALA A 24 0.02 7.79 -12.95
CA ALA A 24 1.23 8.41 -12.43
C ALA A 24 0.86 9.57 -11.49
N PRO A 25 1.39 9.57 -10.24
CA PRO A 25 1.10 10.64 -9.30
C PRO A 25 1.66 11.98 -9.79
N SER A 26 0.85 13.04 -9.65
CA SER A 26 1.35 14.40 -9.83
C SER A 26 2.11 14.83 -8.56
N ALA A 27 2.96 15.84 -8.69
CA ALA A 27 3.66 16.38 -7.52
C ALA A 27 2.67 16.90 -6.46
N ASP A 28 1.57 17.54 -6.89
CA ASP A 28 0.58 18.08 -5.95
C ASP A 28 -0.15 16.98 -5.19
N ARG A 29 -0.56 15.91 -5.88
CA ARG A 29 -1.21 14.76 -5.23
C ARG A 29 -0.26 14.01 -4.32
N ALA A 30 0.98 13.81 -4.77
CA ALA A 30 2.00 13.16 -3.95
C ALA A 30 2.26 13.95 -2.67
N ARG A 31 2.38 15.26 -2.78
CA ARG A 31 2.60 16.13 -1.63
C ARG A 31 1.43 16.05 -0.64
N ALA A 32 0.20 16.13 -1.14
CA ALA A 32 -0.99 16.05 -0.30
C ALA A 32 -1.08 14.69 0.40
N PHE A 33 -0.79 13.61 -0.30
CA PHE A 33 -0.81 12.27 0.27
C PHE A 33 0.21 12.14 1.40
N LEU A 34 1.45 12.54 1.15
CA LEU A 34 2.52 12.41 2.15
C LEU A 34 2.34 13.34 3.34
N ALA A 35 1.63 14.47 3.18
CA ALA A 35 1.37 15.40 4.25
C ALA A 35 0.22 14.99 5.16
N SER A 36 -0.65 14.07 4.71
CA SER A 36 -1.80 13.64 5.49
C SER A 36 -1.38 12.67 6.58
N LYS A 37 -1.72 13.00 7.82
CA LYS A 37 -1.44 12.12 8.96
C LYS A 37 -2.19 10.81 8.79
N GLY A 38 -1.53 9.72 9.10
CA GLY A 38 -2.11 8.40 8.96
C GLY A 38 -1.92 7.78 7.59
N ASN A 39 -1.43 8.53 6.60
CA ASN A 39 -1.03 7.95 5.32
C ASN A 39 0.41 7.46 5.38
N HIS A 40 0.65 6.30 4.78
CA HIS A 40 1.97 5.67 4.76
C HIS A 40 2.29 5.23 3.35
N CYS A 41 3.55 5.36 2.96
CA CYS A 41 4.04 4.90 1.68
C CYS A 41 5.45 4.34 1.84
N PHE A 42 5.65 3.12 1.34
CA PHE A 42 6.96 2.51 1.23
C PHE A 42 7.25 2.22 -0.23
N VAL A 43 8.48 2.45 -0.64
CA VAL A 43 8.95 2.09 -1.98
C VAL A 43 10.12 1.12 -1.82
N ALA A 44 10.07 0.03 -2.58
CA ALA A 44 11.15 -0.94 -2.65
C ALA A 44 12.04 -0.61 -3.85
N TYR A 45 13.34 -0.61 -3.61
CA TYR A 45 14.35 -0.31 -4.63
C TYR A 45 15.25 -1.52 -4.86
N ILE A 46 15.50 -1.81 -6.12
CA ILE A 46 16.50 -2.80 -6.54
C ILE A 46 17.52 -2.03 -7.39
N ASP A 47 18.79 -2.04 -6.97
CA ASP A 47 19.86 -1.31 -7.65
C ASP A 47 19.47 0.16 -7.92
N ALA A 48 18.91 0.80 -6.91
CA ALA A 48 18.46 2.19 -6.92
C ALA A 48 17.26 2.47 -7.85
N GLU A 49 16.64 1.43 -8.42
CA GLU A 49 15.44 1.59 -9.23
C GLU A 49 14.18 1.25 -8.43
N PRO A 50 13.11 2.07 -8.53
CA PRO A 50 11.85 1.70 -7.90
C PRO A 50 11.29 0.44 -8.51
N ALA A 51 11.11 -0.60 -7.69
CA ALA A 51 10.64 -1.90 -8.13
C ALA A 51 9.24 -2.24 -7.62
N GLY A 52 8.78 -1.57 -6.55
CA GLY A 52 7.46 -1.78 -6.00
C GLY A 52 7.13 -0.72 -4.98
N PHE A 53 5.84 -0.64 -4.62
CA PHE A 53 5.38 0.29 -3.60
C PHE A 53 4.20 -0.31 -2.84
N VAL A 54 3.94 0.21 -1.65
CA VAL A 54 2.73 -0.05 -0.88
C VAL A 54 2.27 1.25 -0.24
N THR A 55 0.97 1.46 -0.22
CA THR A 55 0.38 2.56 0.53
C THR A 55 -0.55 2.02 1.60
N GLY A 56 -0.62 2.72 2.72
CA GLY A 56 -1.50 2.41 3.82
C GLY A 56 -2.18 3.66 4.34
N VAL A 57 -3.39 3.48 4.84
CA VAL A 57 -4.19 4.56 5.42
C VAL A 57 -4.70 4.11 6.77
N GLU A 58 -4.46 4.91 7.81
CA GLU A 58 -5.01 4.65 9.13
C GLU A 58 -6.45 5.12 9.20
N ILE A 59 -7.32 4.22 9.64
CA ILE A 59 -8.75 4.51 9.79
C ILE A 59 -9.04 4.60 11.28
N ALA A 60 -9.34 5.81 11.74
CA ALA A 60 -9.69 6.06 13.14
C ALA A 60 -11.16 5.74 13.39
N HIS A 61 -11.44 5.22 14.57
CA HIS A 61 -12.80 4.94 15.04
C HIS A 61 -13.06 5.75 16.29
N PRO A 62 -14.30 6.19 16.53
CA PRO A 62 -14.61 6.87 17.81
C PRO A 62 -14.75 5.89 18.98
N ASP A 63 -14.89 4.60 18.73
CA ASP A 63 -15.26 3.60 19.74
C ASP A 63 -14.22 2.49 19.92
N LYS A 64 -13.18 2.46 19.11
CA LYS A 64 -12.15 1.41 19.18
C LYS A 64 -10.85 1.88 18.56
N GLU A 65 -9.82 1.06 18.64
CA GLU A 65 -8.49 1.37 18.14
C GLU A 65 -8.50 1.55 16.62
N THR A 66 -7.56 2.37 16.14
CA THR A 66 -7.35 2.63 14.72
C THR A 66 -6.93 1.34 14.00
N GLU A 67 -7.35 1.21 12.76
CA GLU A 67 -6.96 0.11 11.88
C GLU A 67 -6.12 0.61 10.71
N MET A 68 -5.30 -0.26 10.13
CA MET A 68 -4.57 0.06 8.91
C MET A 68 -5.29 -0.55 7.72
N LEU A 69 -5.63 0.28 6.74
CA LEU A 69 -6.05 -0.18 5.42
C LEU A 69 -4.82 -0.21 4.52
N LEU A 70 -4.41 -1.40 4.08
CA LEU A 70 -3.45 -1.51 2.99
C LEU A 70 -4.21 -1.13 1.72
N TYR A 71 -3.89 0.04 1.17
CA TYR A 71 -4.73 0.60 0.13
C TYR A 71 -4.30 0.18 -1.27
N GLU A 72 -3.00 0.28 -1.57
CA GLU A 72 -2.47 -0.11 -2.87
C GLU A 72 -1.16 -0.86 -2.69
N LEU A 73 -0.94 -1.83 -3.56
CA LEU A 73 0.31 -2.59 -3.64
C LEU A 73 0.63 -2.80 -5.10
N GLY A 74 1.80 -2.39 -5.53
CA GLY A 74 2.23 -2.58 -6.90
C GLY A 74 3.67 -3.07 -6.95
N VAL A 75 3.92 -4.04 -7.83
CA VAL A 75 5.28 -4.52 -8.11
C VAL A 75 5.49 -4.43 -9.60
N GLY A 76 6.60 -3.83 -10.02
CA GLY A 76 6.93 -3.68 -11.43
C GLY A 76 6.98 -5.02 -12.13
N GLU A 77 6.53 -5.05 -13.39
CA GLU A 77 6.35 -6.30 -14.12
C GLU A 77 7.63 -7.13 -14.18
N GLY A 78 8.77 -6.49 -14.41
CA GLY A 78 10.07 -7.17 -14.45
C GLY A 78 10.59 -7.65 -13.10
N TRP A 79 9.92 -7.26 -12.01
CA TRP A 79 10.37 -7.55 -10.65
C TRP A 79 9.48 -8.55 -9.91
N ARG A 80 8.45 -9.06 -10.56
CA ARG A 80 7.49 -9.98 -9.93
C ARG A 80 8.11 -11.34 -9.64
N GLY A 81 7.56 -12.03 -8.64
CA GLY A 81 8.03 -13.35 -8.25
C GLY A 81 9.30 -13.36 -7.41
N GLN A 82 9.72 -12.22 -6.87
CA GLN A 82 10.96 -12.10 -6.10
C GLN A 82 10.74 -11.74 -4.62
N GLY A 83 9.51 -11.79 -4.15
CA GLY A 83 9.19 -11.52 -2.75
C GLY A 83 9.07 -10.03 -2.40
N ILE A 84 9.07 -9.13 -3.38
CA ILE A 84 9.00 -7.69 -3.14
C ILE A 84 7.66 -7.31 -2.52
N GLY A 85 6.56 -7.82 -3.07
CA GLY A 85 5.23 -7.55 -2.56
C GLY A 85 5.08 -7.98 -1.11
N ARG A 86 5.53 -9.18 -0.79
CA ARG A 86 5.50 -9.70 0.59
C ARG A 86 6.31 -8.81 1.53
N ALA A 87 7.49 -8.38 1.12
CA ALA A 87 8.35 -7.53 1.93
C ALA A 87 7.71 -6.16 2.18
N LEU A 88 7.03 -5.59 1.17
CA LEU A 88 6.31 -4.34 1.32
C LEU A 88 5.13 -4.46 2.29
N VAL A 89 4.37 -5.55 2.19
CA VAL A 89 3.28 -5.83 3.13
C VAL A 89 3.83 -5.93 4.55
N ALA A 90 4.95 -6.64 4.72
CA ALA A 90 5.58 -6.78 6.04
C ALA A 90 6.04 -5.43 6.60
N ALA A 91 6.55 -4.54 5.76
CA ALA A 91 6.95 -3.20 6.20
C ALA A 91 5.75 -2.40 6.72
N LEU A 92 4.63 -2.46 6.03
CA LEU A 92 3.41 -1.78 6.47
C LEU A 92 2.85 -2.41 7.74
N GLU A 93 2.86 -3.73 7.82
CA GLU A 93 2.43 -4.44 9.03
C GLU A 93 3.27 -4.04 10.24
N THR A 94 4.57 -3.91 10.07
CA THR A 94 5.47 -3.49 11.16
C THR A 94 5.08 -2.11 11.70
N ILE A 95 4.80 -1.15 10.81
CA ILE A 95 4.34 0.17 11.24
C ILE A 95 3.00 0.08 11.99
N ALA A 96 2.07 -0.74 11.48
CA ALA A 96 0.78 -0.92 12.14
C ALA A 96 0.94 -1.46 13.55
N ARG A 97 1.77 -2.47 13.72
CA ARG A 97 2.03 -3.06 15.05
C ARG A 97 2.75 -2.08 15.98
N ASP A 98 3.77 -1.38 15.48
CA ASP A 98 4.54 -0.42 16.29
C ASP A 98 3.67 0.74 16.77
N ARG A 99 2.66 1.12 16.00
CA ARG A 99 1.73 2.18 16.38
C ARG A 99 0.56 1.67 17.22
N GLY A 100 0.51 0.39 17.52
CA GLY A 100 -0.55 -0.19 18.35
C GLY A 100 -1.90 -0.27 17.66
N LEU A 101 -1.93 -0.38 16.34
CA LEU A 101 -3.18 -0.47 15.60
C LEU A 101 -3.85 -1.82 15.84
N ARG A 102 -5.17 -1.82 15.76
CA ARG A 102 -6.01 -3.00 16.02
C ARG A 102 -5.77 -4.13 15.02
N GLY A 103 -5.52 -3.79 13.76
CA GLY A 103 -5.33 -4.75 12.70
C GLY A 103 -5.05 -4.09 11.37
N MET A 104 -4.93 -4.90 10.35
CA MET A 104 -4.71 -4.44 8.98
C MET A 104 -5.56 -5.28 8.04
N TRP A 105 -6.13 -4.63 7.03
CA TRP A 105 -6.95 -5.32 6.03
C TRP A 105 -6.74 -4.71 4.65
N VAL A 106 -7.09 -5.48 3.62
CA VAL A 106 -6.94 -5.09 2.22
C VAL A 106 -8.10 -5.64 1.42
N LEU A 107 -8.49 -4.90 0.39
CA LEU A 107 -9.50 -5.34 -0.56
C LEU A 107 -8.82 -5.75 -1.87
N THR A 108 -9.18 -6.90 -2.40
CA THR A 108 -8.75 -7.34 -3.72
C THR A 108 -9.85 -8.19 -4.35
N GLU A 109 -9.75 -8.39 -5.64
CA GLU A 109 -10.73 -9.21 -6.35
C GLU A 109 -10.48 -10.71 -6.11
N PRO A 110 -11.54 -11.54 -6.00
CA PRO A 110 -11.38 -12.99 -5.80
C PRO A 110 -10.55 -13.67 -6.89
N ARG A 111 -10.54 -13.10 -8.10
CA ARG A 111 -9.81 -13.65 -9.24
C ARG A 111 -8.34 -13.26 -9.26
N ASN A 112 -7.93 -12.33 -8.43
CA ASN A 112 -6.54 -11.87 -8.41
C ASN A 112 -5.68 -12.85 -7.63
N ALA A 113 -5.35 -13.97 -8.25
CA ALA A 113 -4.59 -15.05 -7.62
C ALA A 113 -3.20 -14.59 -7.14
N PRO A 114 -2.43 -13.79 -7.91
CA PRO A 114 -1.14 -13.30 -7.41
C PRO A 114 -1.26 -12.44 -6.16
N ALA A 115 -2.24 -11.55 -6.09
CA ALA A 115 -2.47 -10.71 -4.91
C ALA A 115 -2.86 -11.55 -3.71
N LEU A 116 -3.81 -12.49 -3.88
CA LEU A 116 -4.22 -13.38 -2.80
C LEU A 116 -3.05 -14.20 -2.28
N ALA A 117 -2.20 -14.72 -3.16
CA ALA A 117 -1.03 -15.48 -2.75
C ALA A 117 -0.05 -14.62 -1.94
N THR A 118 0.17 -13.38 -2.38
CA THR A 118 1.05 -12.45 -1.68
C THR A 118 0.52 -12.14 -0.27
N TYR A 119 -0.76 -11.80 -0.15
CA TYR A 119 -1.34 -11.44 1.14
C TYR A 119 -1.38 -12.64 2.09
N ARG A 120 -1.75 -13.82 1.59
CA ARG A 120 -1.75 -15.05 2.40
C ARG A 120 -0.33 -15.40 2.87
N SER A 121 0.67 -15.25 2.01
CA SER A 121 2.06 -15.51 2.38
C SER A 121 2.54 -14.57 3.49
N ALA A 122 1.95 -13.40 3.59
CA ALA A 122 2.23 -12.41 4.63
C ALA A 122 1.36 -12.60 5.88
N GLY A 123 0.50 -13.61 5.91
CA GLY A 123 -0.28 -13.96 7.10
C GLY A 123 -1.75 -13.55 7.06
N ALA A 124 -2.22 -12.99 5.96
CA ALA A 124 -3.62 -12.58 5.85
C ALA A 124 -4.55 -13.80 5.70
N GLU A 125 -5.75 -13.66 6.27
CA GLU A 125 -6.82 -14.64 6.11
C GLU A 125 -7.93 -14.03 5.27
N VAL A 126 -8.56 -14.85 4.42
CA VAL A 126 -9.65 -14.37 3.55
C VAL A 126 -10.93 -14.25 4.36
N ALA A 127 -11.55 -13.05 4.29
CA ALA A 127 -12.90 -12.83 4.80
C ALA A 127 -13.86 -12.96 3.60
N ASP A 128 -14.53 -14.08 3.48
CA ASP A 128 -15.31 -14.41 2.30
C ASP A 128 -16.78 -13.97 2.36
N ASP A 129 -17.18 -13.34 3.46
CA ASP A 129 -18.53 -12.83 3.67
C ASP A 129 -18.67 -11.32 3.40
N ALA A 130 -17.61 -10.69 2.88
CA ALA A 130 -17.61 -9.26 2.60
C ALA A 130 -17.86 -9.00 1.11
N VAL A 131 -18.60 -7.94 0.81
CA VAL A 131 -18.80 -7.45 -0.55
C VAL A 131 -18.46 -5.98 -0.64
N VAL A 132 -18.03 -5.51 -1.81
CA VAL A 132 -17.74 -4.11 -2.07
C VAL A 132 -18.92 -3.51 -2.81
N LEU A 133 -19.43 -2.36 -2.30
CA LEU A 133 -20.45 -1.58 -2.98
C LEU A 133 -19.84 -0.21 -3.26
N GLU A 134 -20.06 0.29 -4.47
CA GLU A 134 -19.41 1.52 -4.92
C GLU A 134 -20.40 2.57 -5.34
N TRP A 135 -20.10 3.83 -5.04
CA TRP A 135 -20.77 5.00 -5.59
C TRP A 135 -19.76 5.74 -6.45
N ARG A 136 -20.13 6.06 -7.66
CA ARG A 136 -19.28 6.84 -8.56
C ARG A 136 -19.90 8.20 -8.77
N PHE A 137 -19.16 9.26 -8.44
CA PHE A 137 -19.67 10.63 -8.48
C PHE A 137 -19.21 11.41 -9.71
N ALA A 138 -18.21 10.93 -10.42
CA ALA A 138 -17.65 11.58 -11.57
C ALA A 138 -17.32 10.57 -12.66
N ASP A 139 -17.28 11.03 -13.90
CA ASP A 139 -16.86 10.22 -15.05
C ASP A 139 -15.35 10.03 -15.00
N GLY A 140 -14.92 8.91 -14.57
CA GLY A 140 -13.48 8.69 -14.52
C GLY A 140 -13.04 7.67 -13.53
#